data_e6058683747941cc5f174c7ef3ce1d51
#
_entry.id   e6058683747941cc5f174c7ef3ce1d51
#
_cell.length_a   1.000
_cell.length_b   1.000
_cell.length_c   1.000
_cell.angle_alpha   90.00
_cell.angle_beta   90.00
_cell.angle_gamma   90.00
#
_symmetry.space_group_name_H-M   'P 1'
#
loop_
_entity.id
_entity.type
_entity.pdbx_description
1 polymer ?
#
loop_
_entity_poly.entity_id
_entity_poly.type
_entity_poly.pdbx_seq_one_letter_code
_entity_poly.pdbx_strand_id
1 'polypeptide(L)'
;MMTWKELAVENASELYEEALALQPVMVGWRRTLHRRPECGLQVPNTSAFVQERLVELGIPFATLLNGNCVVAIIGHGGPYIMLRADIDGLPIREQSGEPFSSENGCMHACGHDMHNASLLGAAA
;
A
#
# COMPACT_ATOMS: atom_id res chain seq x y z
N MET A 1 26.10 -10.12 -19.27
CA MET A 1 25.38 -9.85 -18.00
C MET A 1 25.00 -8.38 -18.04
N MET A 2 23.71 -8.05 -18.15
CA MET A 2 23.24 -6.67 -18.18
C MET A 2 23.54 -5.98 -16.84
N THR A 3 23.97 -4.74 -16.92
CA THR A 3 24.16 -3.92 -15.73
C THR A 3 22.82 -3.41 -15.20
N TRP A 4 22.72 -3.05 -13.94
CA TRP A 4 21.51 -2.45 -13.34
C TRP A 4 21.06 -1.18 -14.05
N LYS A 5 21.98 -0.44 -14.68
CA LYS A 5 21.66 0.75 -15.48
C LYS A 5 20.98 0.39 -16.80
N GLU A 6 21.38 -0.70 -17.43
CA GLU A 6 20.78 -1.18 -18.69
C GLU A 6 19.37 -1.73 -18.44
N LEU A 7 19.17 -2.53 -17.37
CA LEU A 7 17.85 -3.01 -16.93
C LEU A 7 16.89 -1.86 -16.57
N ALA A 8 17.36 -0.85 -15.87
CA ALA A 8 16.53 0.29 -15.45
C ALA A 8 16.11 1.20 -16.62
N VAL A 9 16.89 1.26 -17.69
CA VAL A 9 16.58 2.12 -18.85
C VAL A 9 15.68 1.40 -19.86
N GLU A 10 15.81 0.09 -20.03
CA GLU A 10 15.09 -0.67 -21.05
C GLU A 10 13.57 -0.77 -20.78
N ASN A 11 13.16 -0.77 -19.51
CA ASN A 11 11.75 -0.92 -19.11
C ASN A 11 11.17 0.33 -18.40
N ALA A 12 11.94 1.39 -18.20
CA ALA A 12 11.50 2.53 -17.40
C ALA A 12 10.28 3.25 -17.99
N SER A 13 10.19 3.35 -19.33
CA SER A 13 9.02 3.97 -19.98
C SER A 13 7.77 3.10 -19.89
N GLU A 14 7.90 1.81 -20.05
CA GLU A 14 6.80 0.85 -19.96
C GLU A 14 6.25 0.79 -18.53
N LEU A 15 7.11 0.64 -17.53
CA LEU A 15 6.73 0.69 -16.11
C LEU A 15 6.08 2.02 -15.72
N TYR A 16 6.52 3.12 -16.30
CA TYR A 16 5.91 4.43 -16.05
C TYR A 16 4.49 4.51 -16.61
N GLU A 17 4.26 4.04 -17.82
CA GLU A 17 2.92 4.00 -18.43
C GLU A 17 1.97 3.05 -17.67
N GLU A 18 2.46 1.89 -17.23
CA GLU A 18 1.70 0.96 -16.38
C GLU A 18 1.33 1.62 -15.05
N ALA A 19 2.28 2.30 -14.39
CA ALA A 19 2.02 3.04 -13.15
C ALA A 19 0.99 4.16 -13.34
N LEU A 20 1.05 4.89 -14.46
CA LEU A 20 0.05 5.90 -14.81
C LEU A 20 -1.35 5.28 -15.01
N ALA A 21 -1.43 4.13 -15.65
CA ALA A 21 -2.70 3.43 -15.85
C ALA A 21 -3.32 2.97 -14.51
N LEU A 22 -2.50 2.60 -13.53
CA LEU A 22 -2.92 2.23 -12.17
C LEU A 22 -3.27 3.42 -11.28
N GLN A 23 -2.85 4.62 -11.60
CA GLN A 23 -3.00 5.80 -10.75
C GLN A 23 -4.44 6.03 -10.27
N PRO A 24 -5.50 5.97 -11.09
CA PRO A 24 -6.87 6.18 -10.61
C PRO A 24 -7.29 5.16 -9.55
N VAL A 25 -6.85 3.91 -9.70
CA VAL A 25 -7.14 2.82 -8.75
C VAL A 25 -6.40 3.07 -7.44
N MET A 26 -5.10 3.37 -7.49
CA MET A 26 -4.30 3.70 -6.31
C MET A 26 -4.84 4.92 -5.55
N VAL A 27 -5.31 5.95 -6.24
CA VAL A 27 -6.00 7.11 -5.63
C VAL A 27 -7.26 6.67 -4.90
N GLY A 28 -8.04 5.75 -5.47
CA GLY A 28 -9.22 5.17 -4.83
C GLY A 28 -8.85 4.40 -3.55
N TRP A 29 -7.82 3.56 -3.61
CA TRP A 29 -7.30 2.82 -2.45
C TRP A 29 -6.82 3.78 -1.35
N ARG A 30 -6.00 4.76 -1.70
CA ARG A 30 -5.51 5.79 -0.78
C ARG A 30 -6.64 6.51 -0.07
N ARG A 31 -7.65 6.98 -0.80
CA ARG A 31 -8.79 7.71 -0.22
C ARG A 31 -9.66 6.83 0.68
N THR A 32 -9.78 5.54 0.37
CA THR A 32 -10.49 4.57 1.21
C THR A 32 -9.77 4.36 2.55
N LEU A 33 -8.46 4.18 2.53
CA LEU A 33 -7.63 4.08 3.72
C LEU A 33 -7.67 5.37 4.54
N HIS A 34 -7.58 6.52 3.88
CA HIS A 34 -7.56 7.84 4.52
C HIS A 34 -8.82 8.14 5.34
N ARG A 35 -9.98 7.66 4.89
CA ARG A 35 -11.24 7.82 5.63
C ARG A 35 -11.35 7.03 6.92
N ARG A 36 -10.57 5.97 7.05
CA ARG A 36 -10.71 4.98 8.14
C ARG A 36 -9.36 4.62 8.75
N PRO A 37 -8.55 5.61 9.14
CA PRO A 37 -7.26 5.34 9.76
C PRO A 37 -7.46 4.64 11.10
N GLU A 38 -6.57 3.74 11.42
CA GLU A 38 -6.50 3.06 12.72
C GLU A 38 -5.19 3.42 13.39
N CYS A 39 -5.21 3.71 14.67
CA CYS A 39 -4.05 4.18 15.42
C CYS A 39 -3.38 3.05 16.20
N GLY A 40 -2.04 3.05 16.22
CA GLY A 40 -1.25 2.08 16.98
C GLY A 40 -1.14 0.71 16.31
N LEU A 41 -1.03 -0.33 17.11
CA LEU A 41 -0.73 -1.69 16.64
C LEU A 41 -1.98 -2.55 16.31
N GLN A 42 -3.16 -2.01 16.53
CA GLN A 42 -4.42 -2.71 16.23
C GLN A 42 -5.05 -2.07 15.00
N VAL A 43 -4.85 -2.68 13.86
CA VAL A 43 -5.23 -2.16 12.54
C VAL A 43 -6.02 -3.20 11.71
N PRO A 44 -7.04 -3.86 12.29
CA PRO A 44 -7.72 -4.97 11.65
C PRO A 44 -8.43 -4.57 10.34
N ASN A 45 -9.04 -3.39 10.28
CA ASN A 45 -9.74 -2.95 9.07
C ASN A 45 -8.77 -2.57 7.95
N THR A 46 -7.66 -1.91 8.29
CA THR A 46 -6.61 -1.58 7.33
C THR A 46 -5.96 -2.86 6.79
N SER A 47 -5.65 -3.80 7.69
CA SER A 47 -5.12 -5.11 7.31
C SER A 47 -6.09 -5.89 6.42
N ALA A 48 -7.38 -5.92 6.74
CA ALA A 48 -8.41 -6.57 5.93
C ALA A 48 -8.48 -5.94 4.52
N PHE A 49 -8.45 -4.62 4.44
CA PHE A 49 -8.41 -3.91 3.16
C PHE A 49 -7.21 -4.34 2.29
N VAL A 50 -6.02 -4.43 2.87
CA VAL A 50 -4.82 -4.87 2.16
C VAL A 50 -4.97 -6.31 1.67
N GLN A 51 -5.48 -7.21 2.53
CA GLN A 51 -5.75 -8.60 2.17
C GLN A 51 -6.72 -8.73 0.99
N GLU A 52 -7.82 -7.97 1.00
CA GLU A 52 -8.79 -7.95 -0.10
C GLU A 52 -8.14 -7.53 -1.43
N ARG A 53 -7.30 -6.52 -1.41
CA ARG A 53 -6.58 -6.08 -2.63
C ARG A 53 -5.62 -7.15 -3.13
N LEU A 54 -4.89 -7.82 -2.25
CA LEU A 54 -4.01 -8.93 -2.64
C LEU A 54 -4.80 -10.12 -3.23
N VAL A 55 -5.98 -10.42 -2.69
CA VAL A 55 -6.89 -11.43 -3.27
C VAL A 55 -7.31 -11.03 -4.68
N GLU A 56 -7.74 -9.79 -4.89
CA GLU A 56 -8.13 -9.28 -6.21
C GLU A 56 -6.98 -9.33 -7.23
N LEU A 57 -5.76 -9.09 -6.78
CA LEU A 57 -4.55 -9.18 -7.59
C LEU A 57 -4.05 -10.63 -7.79
N GLY A 58 -4.68 -11.61 -7.13
CA GLY A 58 -4.25 -13.01 -7.19
C GLY A 58 -2.91 -13.29 -6.50
N ILE A 59 -2.49 -12.44 -5.56
CA ILE A 59 -1.21 -12.52 -4.86
C ILE A 59 -1.41 -13.26 -3.54
N PRO A 60 -0.69 -14.39 -3.32
CA PRO A 60 -0.75 -15.12 -2.07
C PRO A 60 -0.08 -14.32 -0.93
N PHE A 61 -0.67 -14.38 0.25
CA PHE A 61 -0.16 -13.68 1.43
C PHE A 61 -0.35 -14.51 2.70
N ALA A 62 0.32 -14.08 3.75
CA ALA A 62 0.10 -14.53 5.13
C ALA A 62 -0.08 -13.33 6.05
N THR A 63 -0.73 -13.56 7.18
CA THR A 63 -0.88 -12.54 8.23
C THR A 63 -0.03 -12.91 9.46
N LEU A 64 0.55 -11.90 10.07
CA LEU A 64 1.33 -11.98 11.30
C LEU A 64 0.74 -11.04 12.35
N LEU A 65 1.25 -11.10 13.57
CA LEU A 65 0.86 -10.20 14.68
C LEU A 65 -0.68 -10.16 14.90
N ASN A 66 -1.29 -11.33 14.97
CA ASN A 66 -2.75 -11.48 15.12
C ASN A 66 -3.55 -10.77 14.02
N GLY A 67 -3.05 -10.82 12.78
CA GLY A 67 -3.71 -10.21 11.63
C GLY A 67 -3.38 -8.73 11.39
N ASN A 68 -2.53 -8.11 12.21
CA ASN A 68 -2.17 -6.70 12.09
C ASN A 68 -0.94 -6.45 11.19
N CYS A 69 -0.41 -7.49 10.56
CA CYS A 69 0.67 -7.39 9.59
C CYS A 69 0.35 -8.34 8.43
N VAL A 70 0.51 -7.87 7.20
CA VAL A 70 0.30 -8.66 5.99
C VAL A 70 1.63 -8.79 5.27
N VAL A 71 1.98 -10.02 4.89
CA VAL A 71 3.20 -10.33 4.14
C VAL A 71 2.83 -11.10 2.89
N ALA A 72 3.20 -10.59 1.74
CA ALA A 72 3.05 -11.25 0.44
C ALA A 72 4.42 -11.55 -0.17
N ILE A 73 4.50 -12.63 -0.94
CA ILE A 73 5.71 -13.00 -1.68
C ILE A 73 5.32 -13.11 -3.15
N ILE A 74 6.00 -12.33 -3.99
CA ILE A 74 5.82 -12.34 -5.43
C ILE A 74 7.04 -13.01 -6.07
N GLY A 75 6.79 -13.96 -6.95
CA GLY A 75 7.84 -14.76 -7.58
C GLY A 75 8.35 -15.90 -6.67
N HIS A 76 9.46 -16.50 -7.05
CA HIS A 76 10.07 -17.65 -6.37
C HIS A 76 11.58 -17.70 -6.60
N GLY A 77 12.30 -18.42 -5.74
CA GLY A 77 13.70 -18.77 -5.95
C GLY A 77 14.71 -17.84 -5.29
N GLY A 78 14.38 -16.66 -4.82
CA GLY A 78 15.34 -15.74 -4.15
C GLY A 78 16.67 -15.47 -4.91
N PRO A 79 17.47 -14.54 -4.46
CA PRO A 79 17.28 -13.73 -3.24
C PRO A 79 16.07 -12.80 -3.34
N TYR A 80 15.46 -12.49 -2.19
CA TYR A 80 14.29 -11.60 -2.12
C TYR A 80 14.69 -10.18 -1.72
N ILE A 81 13.98 -9.20 -2.28
CA ILE A 81 14.00 -7.80 -1.83
C ILE A 81 12.71 -7.56 -1.08
N MET A 82 12.78 -6.95 0.10
CA MET A 82 11.61 -6.58 0.89
C MET A 82 11.27 -5.12 0.66
N LEU A 83 10.03 -4.86 0.23
CA LEU A 83 9.41 -3.55 0.25
C LEU A 83 8.46 -3.48 1.45
N ARG A 84 8.39 -2.33 2.12
CA ARG A 84 7.58 -2.15 3.33
C ARG A 84 6.76 -0.87 3.26
N ALA A 85 5.54 -0.93 3.76
CA ALA A 85 4.71 0.22 4.07
C ALA A 85 4.15 0.11 5.48
N ASP A 86 4.12 1.20 6.22
CA ASP A 86 3.40 1.31 7.48
C ASP A 86 1.90 1.45 7.20
N ILE A 87 1.05 0.93 8.12
CA ILE A 87 -0.40 0.85 7.89
C ILE A 87 -1.23 1.55 8.95
N ASP A 88 -0.59 2.13 9.97
CA ASP A 88 -1.25 2.86 11.04
C ASP A 88 -1.43 4.35 10.73
N GLY A 89 -2.35 4.98 11.43
CA GLY A 89 -2.54 6.42 11.50
C GLY A 89 -2.05 7.00 12.82
N LEU A 90 -2.17 8.30 12.96
CA LEU A 90 -1.83 9.04 14.18
C LEU A 90 -3.10 9.47 14.92
N PRO A 91 -3.08 9.59 16.27
CA PRO A 91 -4.19 10.06 17.07
C PRO A 91 -4.33 11.60 16.97
N ILE A 92 -4.61 12.06 15.77
CA ILE A 92 -4.76 13.47 15.41
C ILE A 92 -6.13 13.64 14.76
N ARG A 93 -6.90 14.64 15.20
CA ARG A 93 -8.15 15.00 14.56
C ARG A 93 -7.86 15.70 13.23
N GLU A 94 -8.36 15.15 12.16
CA GLU A 94 -8.19 15.75 10.83
C GLU A 94 -8.99 17.04 10.68
N GLN A 95 -8.38 18.04 10.04
CA GLN A 95 -8.95 19.36 9.77
C GLN A 95 -8.71 19.79 8.30
N SER A 96 -8.43 18.83 7.42
CA SER A 96 -8.12 19.14 6.02
C SER A 96 -9.33 19.67 5.23
N GLY A 97 -10.54 19.30 5.62
CA GLY A 97 -11.76 19.63 4.88
C GLY A 97 -11.95 18.85 3.58
N GLU A 98 -11.11 17.84 3.34
CA GLU A 98 -11.20 17.01 2.15
C GLU A 98 -12.45 16.10 2.18
N PRO A 99 -13.08 15.80 1.02
CA PRO A 99 -14.26 14.93 0.96
C PRO A 99 -14.05 13.50 1.48
N PHE A 100 -12.79 13.12 1.65
CA PHE A 100 -12.35 11.82 2.17
C PHE A 100 -11.65 11.94 3.52
N SER A 101 -11.80 13.04 4.24
CA SER A 101 -11.29 13.24 5.60
C SER A 101 -11.78 12.16 6.56
N SER A 102 -10.96 11.82 7.53
CA SER A 102 -11.32 10.92 8.61
C SER A 102 -12.17 11.63 9.67
N GLU A 103 -13.10 10.91 10.28
CA GLU A 103 -13.97 11.42 11.34
C GLU A 103 -13.83 10.65 12.67
N ASN A 104 -12.90 9.69 12.74
CA ASN A 104 -12.78 8.76 13.85
C ASN A 104 -11.74 9.17 14.92
N GLY A 105 -11.18 10.38 14.81
CA GLY A 105 -10.15 10.87 15.76
C GLY A 105 -8.73 10.41 15.45
N CYS A 106 -8.54 9.61 14.41
CA CYS A 106 -7.23 9.27 13.85
C CYS A 106 -7.07 9.94 12.48
N MET A 107 -5.84 10.12 12.03
CA MET A 107 -5.52 10.68 10.71
C MET A 107 -4.26 10.03 10.13
N HIS A 108 -4.25 9.78 8.84
CA HIS A 108 -3.03 9.43 8.10
C HIS A 108 -2.15 10.67 7.85
N ALA A 109 -1.80 11.38 8.93
CA ALA A 109 -1.02 12.62 8.86
C ALA A 109 0.43 12.40 8.43
N CYS A 110 0.95 11.18 8.53
CA CYS A 110 2.29 10.78 8.08
C CYS A 110 2.31 10.24 6.65
N GLY A 111 1.14 10.07 6.02
CA GLY A 111 1.04 9.58 4.65
C GLY A 111 1.13 8.05 4.48
N HIS A 112 0.89 7.27 5.54
CA HIS A 112 0.94 5.81 5.46
C HIS A 112 -0.13 5.23 4.52
N ASP A 113 -1.25 5.90 4.34
CA ASP A 113 -2.25 5.59 3.31
C ASP A 113 -1.67 5.66 1.87
N MET A 114 -0.81 6.65 1.62
CA MET A 114 -0.10 6.78 0.33
C MET A 114 0.96 5.68 0.17
N HIS A 115 1.72 5.38 1.24
CA HIS A 115 2.72 4.30 1.22
C HIS A 115 2.05 2.96 0.92
N ASN A 116 0.90 2.69 1.55
CA ASN A 116 0.12 1.47 1.32
C ASN A 116 -0.37 1.36 -0.12
N ALA A 117 -1.03 2.41 -0.61
CA ALA A 117 -1.55 2.43 -1.98
C ALA A 117 -0.43 2.27 -3.01
N SER A 118 0.73 2.91 -2.78
CA SER A 118 1.89 2.79 -3.66
C SER A 118 2.50 1.39 -3.62
N LEU A 119 2.58 0.76 -2.44
CA LEU A 119 3.10 -0.61 -2.32
C LEU A 119 2.18 -1.63 -2.99
N LEU A 120 0.87 -1.48 -2.84
CA LEU A 120 -0.13 -2.29 -3.55
C LEU A 120 -0.05 -2.10 -5.07
N GLY A 121 0.15 -0.86 -5.53
CA GLY A 121 0.37 -0.57 -6.95
C GLY A 121 1.66 -1.17 -7.50
N ALA A 122 2.73 -1.21 -6.70
CA ALA A 122 3.98 -1.87 -7.09
C ALA A 122 3.87 -3.41 -7.11
N ALA A 123 2.88 -3.97 -6.44
CA ALA A 123 2.61 -5.41 -6.42
C ALA A 123 1.68 -5.86 -7.57
N ALA A 124 0.92 -4.92 -8.16
CA ALA A 124 -0.04 -5.17 -9.24
C ALA A 124 0.65 -5.35 -10.58
#